data_8f64da6f0ae886c20bf42e75a2dd6657
#
_entry.id   8f64da6f0ae886c20bf42e75a2dd6657
#
_cell.length_a   1.000
_cell.length_b   1.000
_cell.length_c   1.000
_cell.angle_alpha   90.00
_cell.angle_beta   90.00
_cell.angle_gamma   90.00
#
_symmetry.space_group_name_H-M   'P 1'
#
loop_
_entity.id
_entity.type
_entity.pdbx_description
1 polymer ?
#
loop_
_entity_poly.entity_id
_entity_poly.type
_entity_poly.pdbx_seq_one_letter_code
_entity_poly.pdbx_strand_id
1 'polypeptide(L)'
;NYIQKYNMQVSKRNGKTQEVSFDKVKNRIKYLCEGLNIDPIIIAQKVCSRIYNGVKTSELDELAAQLCTSMSTENIDYGILGSRIIISNSHKNTSPSFSEKIFDLYNNKDIHGKHSPLIAEDVYQIVINNKEKLNDVIDYQRDYNFNYFSYKTLERAYLMKINGKIIERIQDVFMRVSIGLHKDNIKAAIQSYEMMSNKYFTHATPTLFHSGTPRPQLLSCFLLGTDDSIDGIYKNITDCAKISKWAGGIGIHVSNIRSKNTRIRGTNGISSGIIPMLKVYNETAKYVNQSGKRNGSIAVYLEPHHPDIMDFLQLRKNHGNEEERARDLFLAVWLSDLFMKRVKQNQLWSLMDPDECRGLNDVYGDEFDKLYHEYEQKKMFKKQIPAQEIWKGIIESQIETGTPYILFKDHCNRKSNQKNIGTIKSSNLCSEILEYSDEKEYACCTLASIGLSRFVENKVGIFKVYGKENCKYCRMSKEILSN
;
A
#
# COMPACT_ATOMS: atom_id res chain seq x y z
N ASN A 1 40.72 22.37 -10.68
CA ASN A 1 41.13 22.72 -12.07
C ASN A 1 40.77 21.63 -13.11
N TYR A 2 39.93 20.67 -12.82
CA TYR A 2 39.43 19.67 -13.78
C TYR A 2 38.47 20.26 -14.82
N ILE A 3 37.72 21.32 -14.44
CA ILE A 3 36.69 21.98 -15.28
C ILE A 3 37.34 22.83 -16.41
N GLN A 4 38.54 23.35 -16.21
CA GLN A 4 39.24 24.16 -17.22
C GLN A 4 39.88 23.35 -18.35
N LYS A 5 39.99 22.03 -18.27
CA LYS A 5 40.67 21.20 -19.28
C LYS A 5 39.76 20.75 -20.43
N TYR A 6 38.44 20.89 -20.30
CA TYR A 6 37.45 20.59 -21.33
C TYR A 6 36.40 21.70 -21.33
N ASN A 7 36.06 22.32 -22.44
CA ASN A 7 34.94 23.24 -22.64
C ASN A 7 33.61 22.51 -22.39
N MET A 8 33.38 22.06 -21.15
CA MET A 8 32.16 21.35 -20.78
C MET A 8 30.97 22.29 -20.77
N GLN A 9 29.89 21.87 -21.41
CA GLN A 9 28.63 22.62 -21.45
C GLN A 9 27.52 21.89 -20.68
N VAL A 10 26.59 22.66 -20.15
CA VAL A 10 25.33 22.16 -19.55
C VAL A 10 24.17 22.60 -20.43
N SER A 11 23.16 21.72 -20.53
CA SER A 11 21.89 22.02 -21.17
C SER A 11 20.92 22.60 -20.17
N LYS A 12 20.43 23.81 -20.42
CA LYS A 12 19.42 24.47 -19.57
C LYS A 12 18.02 23.94 -19.86
N ARG A 13 17.06 24.17 -18.94
CA ARG A 13 15.64 23.79 -19.11
C ARG A 13 14.97 24.40 -20.33
N ASN A 14 15.46 25.57 -20.79
CA ASN A 14 14.99 26.24 -22.02
C ASN A 14 15.70 25.78 -23.30
N GLY A 15 16.46 24.68 -23.24
CA GLY A 15 17.21 24.12 -24.38
C GLY A 15 18.54 24.84 -24.73
N LYS A 16 18.86 25.99 -24.13
CA LYS A 16 20.13 26.68 -24.37
C LYS A 16 21.27 25.96 -23.67
N THR A 17 22.44 25.94 -24.34
CA THR A 17 23.68 25.46 -23.73
C THR A 17 24.45 26.60 -23.07
N GLN A 18 25.23 26.28 -22.05
CA GLN A 18 26.08 27.22 -21.32
C GLN A 18 27.31 26.48 -20.77
N GLU A 19 28.44 27.15 -20.70
CA GLU A 19 29.65 26.64 -20.03
C GLU A 19 29.37 26.33 -18.56
N VAL A 20 29.96 25.23 -18.08
CA VAL A 20 29.92 24.83 -16.69
C VAL A 20 30.62 25.87 -15.83
N SER A 21 29.97 26.34 -14.78
CA SER A 21 30.52 27.26 -13.79
C SER A 21 30.33 26.69 -12.39
N PHE A 22 31.44 26.48 -11.68
CA PHE A 22 31.41 26.05 -10.28
C PHE A 22 30.61 27.03 -9.42
N ASP A 23 30.82 28.34 -9.61
CA ASP A 23 30.10 29.34 -8.83
C ASP A 23 28.60 29.31 -9.01
N LYS A 24 28.11 28.98 -10.22
CA LYS A 24 26.65 28.83 -10.43
C LYS A 24 26.11 27.61 -9.70
N VAL A 25 26.82 26.50 -9.69
CA VAL A 25 26.44 25.30 -8.92
C VAL A 25 26.49 25.61 -7.43
N LYS A 26 27.58 26.21 -6.93
CA LYS A 26 27.74 26.60 -5.53
C LYS A 26 26.63 27.57 -5.08
N ASN A 27 26.36 28.61 -5.86
CA ASN A 27 25.34 29.61 -5.52
C ASN A 27 23.92 29.01 -5.51
N ARG A 28 23.63 28.09 -6.42
CA ARG A 28 22.38 27.34 -6.45
C ARG A 28 22.16 26.54 -5.17
N ILE A 29 23.21 25.86 -4.69
CA ILE A 29 23.17 25.06 -3.46
C ILE A 29 23.11 25.98 -2.25
N LYS A 30 23.97 27.02 -2.19
CA LYS A 30 24.04 27.99 -1.11
C LYS A 30 22.67 28.64 -0.83
N TYR A 31 21.94 29.02 -1.87
CA TYR A 31 20.59 29.60 -1.71
C TYR A 31 19.62 28.68 -0.94
N LEU A 32 19.76 27.38 -1.09
CA LEU A 32 18.91 26.40 -0.40
C LEU A 32 19.45 25.95 0.97
N CYS A 33 20.68 26.35 1.31
CA CYS A 33 21.32 26.05 2.60
C CYS A 33 20.90 27.02 3.72
N GLU A 34 20.07 28.02 3.45
CA GLU A 34 19.70 29.01 4.45
C GLU A 34 19.17 28.36 5.73
N GLY A 35 19.76 28.72 6.90
CA GLY A 35 19.41 28.15 8.19
C GLY A 35 19.93 26.72 8.46
N LEU A 36 20.80 26.17 7.62
CA LEU A 36 21.43 24.86 7.80
C LEU A 36 22.91 25.01 8.19
N ASN A 37 23.38 24.13 9.06
CA ASN A 37 24.77 24.13 9.56
C ASN A 37 25.63 23.16 8.74
N ILE A 38 25.77 23.44 7.42
CA ILE A 38 26.56 22.65 6.47
C ILE A 38 27.27 23.56 5.46
N ASP A 39 28.41 23.09 4.91
CA ASP A 39 29.16 23.82 3.89
C ASP A 39 28.66 23.46 2.47
N PRO A 40 28.03 24.41 1.74
CA PRO A 40 27.56 24.18 0.38
C PRO A 40 28.71 23.89 -0.62
N ILE A 41 29.96 24.25 -0.31
CA ILE A 41 31.11 24.05 -1.16
C ILE A 41 31.40 22.55 -1.33
N ILE A 42 31.32 21.80 -0.26
CA ILE A 42 31.55 20.34 -0.29
C ILE A 42 30.60 19.65 -1.30
N ILE A 43 29.33 20.02 -1.27
CA ILE A 43 28.34 19.47 -2.21
C ILE A 43 28.63 19.95 -3.63
N ALA A 44 28.91 21.22 -3.80
CA ALA A 44 29.25 21.75 -5.14
C ALA A 44 30.46 21.06 -5.76
N GLN A 45 31.50 20.77 -4.98
CA GLN A 45 32.67 20.00 -5.43
C GLN A 45 32.30 18.58 -5.85
N LYS A 46 31.54 17.85 -5.01
CA LYS A 46 31.05 16.49 -5.31
C LYS A 46 30.17 16.46 -6.56
N VAL A 47 29.32 17.46 -6.76
CA VAL A 47 28.49 17.58 -7.98
C VAL A 47 29.37 17.85 -9.20
N CYS A 48 30.25 18.83 -9.12
CA CYS A 48 31.11 19.23 -10.23
C CYS A 48 32.08 18.12 -10.66
N SER A 49 32.54 17.26 -9.74
CA SER A 49 33.38 16.11 -10.08
C SER A 49 32.70 15.04 -10.94
N ARG A 50 31.35 15.06 -11.00
CA ARG A 50 30.53 14.08 -11.74
C ARG A 50 29.85 14.68 -12.98
N ILE A 51 30.18 15.91 -13.35
CA ILE A 51 29.64 16.56 -14.55
C ILE A 51 30.23 15.92 -15.79
N TYR A 52 29.40 15.65 -16.79
CA TYR A 52 29.77 15.30 -18.16
C TYR A 52 29.23 16.33 -19.14
N ASN A 53 29.82 16.40 -20.34
CA ASN A 53 29.44 17.38 -21.35
C ASN A 53 27.99 17.19 -21.82
N GLY A 54 27.21 18.26 -21.82
CA GLY A 54 25.80 18.26 -22.22
C GLY A 54 24.81 17.88 -21.12
N VAL A 55 25.27 17.63 -19.87
CA VAL A 55 24.38 17.28 -18.75
C VAL A 55 23.29 18.35 -18.54
N LYS A 56 22.06 17.92 -18.29
CA LYS A 56 20.96 18.86 -18.04
C LYS A 56 21.08 19.46 -16.64
N THR A 57 20.76 20.75 -16.51
CA THR A 57 20.76 21.41 -15.19
C THR A 57 19.73 20.82 -14.24
N SER A 58 18.66 20.17 -14.73
CA SER A 58 17.72 19.38 -13.92
C SER A 58 18.35 18.11 -13.34
N GLU A 59 19.22 17.45 -14.10
CA GLU A 59 19.96 16.26 -13.66
C GLU A 59 21.03 16.64 -12.62
N LEU A 60 21.63 17.84 -12.73
CA LEU A 60 22.55 18.35 -11.71
C LEU A 60 21.83 18.61 -10.37
N ASP A 61 20.63 19.17 -10.40
CA ASP A 61 19.80 19.32 -9.18
C ASP A 61 19.45 17.94 -8.61
N GLU A 62 19.11 16.95 -9.42
CA GLU A 62 18.83 15.58 -8.99
C GLU A 62 20.06 14.93 -8.33
N LEU A 63 21.22 15.01 -8.98
CA LEU A 63 22.49 14.50 -8.44
C LEU A 63 22.85 15.18 -7.11
N ALA A 64 22.70 16.51 -7.03
CA ALA A 64 22.95 17.25 -5.79
C ALA A 64 22.04 16.77 -4.65
N ALA A 65 20.74 16.57 -4.93
CA ALA A 65 19.80 16.09 -3.94
C ALA A 65 20.13 14.66 -3.45
N GLN A 66 20.54 13.76 -4.37
CA GLN A 66 20.97 12.40 -4.02
C GLN A 66 22.22 12.39 -3.16
N LEU A 67 23.24 13.20 -3.53
CA LEU A 67 24.48 13.33 -2.76
C LEU A 67 24.20 13.87 -1.36
N CYS A 68 23.39 14.91 -1.23
CA CYS A 68 22.99 15.45 0.07
C CYS A 68 22.29 14.39 0.91
N THR A 69 21.32 13.68 0.32
CA THR A 69 20.56 12.63 1.03
C THR A 69 21.47 11.48 1.50
N SER A 70 22.47 11.08 0.70
CA SER A 70 23.44 10.04 1.11
C SER A 70 24.33 10.46 2.28
N MET A 71 24.52 11.76 2.49
CA MET A 71 25.32 12.33 3.58
C MET A 71 24.48 12.64 4.85
N SER A 72 23.19 12.32 4.84
CA SER A 72 22.30 12.59 6.00
C SER A 72 22.69 11.82 7.26
N THR A 73 23.47 10.74 7.14
CA THR A 73 24.04 9.99 8.27
C THR A 73 25.19 10.74 8.95
N GLU A 74 25.88 11.64 8.23
CA GLU A 74 26.96 12.47 8.77
C GLU A 74 26.37 13.71 9.50
N ASN A 75 25.38 14.35 8.88
CA ASN A 75 24.64 15.48 9.44
C ASN A 75 23.23 15.51 8.82
N ILE A 76 22.20 15.59 9.68
CA ILE A 76 20.78 15.62 9.28
C ILE A 76 20.45 16.78 8.33
N ASP A 77 21.17 17.90 8.43
CA ASP A 77 20.98 19.09 7.59
C ASP A 77 21.26 18.80 6.12
N TYR A 78 22.12 17.83 5.78
CA TYR A 78 22.27 17.37 4.40
C TYR A 78 20.99 16.75 3.86
N GLY A 79 20.27 15.97 4.68
CA GLY A 79 18.97 15.41 4.29
C GLY A 79 17.92 16.49 4.02
N ILE A 80 17.91 17.55 4.83
CA ILE A 80 17.04 18.72 4.64
C ILE A 80 17.41 19.46 3.37
N LEU A 81 18.69 19.70 3.11
CA LEU A 81 19.17 20.33 1.86
C LEU A 81 18.77 19.48 0.64
N GLY A 82 18.99 18.16 0.68
CA GLY A 82 18.60 17.25 -0.41
C GLY A 82 17.11 17.37 -0.75
N SER A 83 16.27 17.47 0.28
CA SER A 83 14.82 17.66 0.14
C SER A 83 14.48 19.01 -0.50
N ARG A 84 15.11 20.09 -0.06
CA ARG A 84 14.91 21.42 -0.63
C ARG A 84 15.35 21.49 -2.09
N ILE A 85 16.46 20.86 -2.47
CA ILE A 85 16.97 20.85 -3.84
C ILE A 85 15.99 20.11 -4.76
N ILE A 86 15.53 18.92 -4.38
CA ILE A 86 14.64 18.12 -5.25
C ILE A 86 13.27 18.78 -5.45
N ILE A 87 12.70 19.39 -4.41
CA ILE A 87 11.44 20.13 -4.50
C ILE A 87 11.60 21.38 -5.36
N SER A 88 12.65 22.16 -5.14
CA SER A 88 12.95 23.30 -5.98
C SER A 88 13.20 22.91 -7.47
N ASN A 89 13.81 21.74 -7.72
CA ASN A 89 13.93 21.17 -9.06
C ASN A 89 12.55 20.89 -9.67
N SER A 90 11.67 20.26 -8.92
CA SER A 90 10.28 20.00 -9.34
C SER A 90 9.54 21.30 -9.69
N HIS A 91 9.61 22.31 -8.83
CA HIS A 91 8.96 23.59 -9.06
C HIS A 91 9.47 24.33 -10.33
N LYS A 92 10.75 24.16 -10.66
CA LYS A 92 11.33 24.73 -11.89
C LYS A 92 10.92 23.98 -13.16
N ASN A 93 10.45 22.74 -13.02
CA ASN A 93 10.06 21.88 -14.16
C ASN A 93 8.54 21.85 -14.39
N THR A 94 7.74 22.49 -13.51
CA THR A 94 6.27 22.47 -13.52
C THR A 94 5.70 23.88 -13.48
N SER A 95 4.50 24.10 -14.07
CA SER A 95 3.79 25.38 -13.99
C SER A 95 3.48 25.75 -12.53
N PRO A 96 3.52 27.05 -12.15
CA PRO A 96 3.04 27.51 -10.85
C PRO A 96 1.51 27.56 -10.73
N SER A 97 0.76 27.47 -11.83
CA SER A 97 -0.71 27.58 -11.86
C SER A 97 -1.36 26.19 -11.80
N PHE A 98 -2.20 25.95 -10.81
CA PHE A 98 -2.98 24.72 -10.68
C PHE A 98 -3.95 24.54 -11.85
N SER A 99 -4.70 25.60 -12.18
CA SER A 99 -5.71 25.56 -13.25
C SER A 99 -5.10 25.26 -14.63
N GLU A 100 -3.89 25.79 -14.94
CA GLU A 100 -3.17 25.45 -16.17
C GLU A 100 -2.80 23.97 -16.22
N LYS A 101 -2.32 23.41 -15.12
CA LYS A 101 -1.98 21.99 -15.05
C LYS A 101 -3.20 21.09 -15.23
N ILE A 102 -4.33 21.45 -14.64
CA ILE A 102 -5.61 20.74 -14.85
C ILE A 102 -6.07 20.87 -16.30
N PHE A 103 -5.89 22.03 -16.93
CA PHE A 103 -6.15 22.22 -18.37
C PHE A 103 -5.29 21.28 -19.22
N ASP A 104 -3.98 21.20 -18.97
CA ASP A 104 -3.08 20.33 -19.70
C ASP A 104 -3.45 18.85 -19.53
N LEU A 105 -3.74 18.40 -18.30
CA LEU A 105 -4.15 17.04 -17.98
C LEU A 105 -5.50 16.67 -18.62
N TYR A 106 -6.44 17.61 -18.69
CA TYR A 106 -7.73 17.37 -19.35
C TYR A 106 -7.59 17.29 -20.86
N ASN A 107 -6.79 18.16 -21.47
CA ASN A 107 -6.57 18.19 -22.92
C ASN A 107 -5.49 17.19 -23.40
N ASN A 108 -5.09 16.25 -22.53
CA ASN A 108 -4.15 15.20 -22.91
C ASN A 108 -4.63 14.40 -24.11
N LYS A 109 -3.69 14.01 -24.97
CA LYS A 109 -3.95 13.18 -26.15
C LYS A 109 -3.13 11.89 -26.06
N ASP A 110 -3.71 10.81 -26.57
CA ASP A 110 -3.00 9.54 -26.72
C ASP A 110 -1.98 9.58 -27.87
N ILE A 111 -1.28 8.45 -28.07
CA ILE A 111 -0.26 8.32 -29.12
C ILE A 111 -0.80 8.50 -30.55
N HIS A 112 -2.13 8.42 -30.74
CA HIS A 112 -2.81 8.63 -32.02
C HIS A 112 -3.38 10.05 -32.14
N GLY A 113 -3.13 10.93 -31.16
CA GLY A 113 -3.63 12.30 -31.15
C GLY A 113 -5.11 12.43 -30.72
N LYS A 114 -5.76 11.34 -30.30
CA LYS A 114 -7.12 11.33 -29.83
C LYS A 114 -7.18 11.87 -28.39
N HIS A 115 -8.22 12.67 -28.07
CA HIS A 115 -8.46 13.18 -26.73
C HIS A 115 -8.57 12.03 -25.71
N SER A 116 -7.72 12.06 -24.72
CA SER A 116 -7.58 11.03 -23.67
C SER A 116 -7.35 11.71 -22.33
N PRO A 117 -8.41 12.31 -21.74
CA PRO A 117 -8.28 13.13 -20.54
C PRO A 117 -7.84 12.31 -19.33
N LEU A 118 -6.96 12.88 -18.52
CA LEU A 118 -6.54 12.34 -17.23
C LEU A 118 -7.37 12.89 -16.07
N ILE A 119 -8.11 13.97 -16.31
CA ILE A 119 -9.04 14.61 -15.37
C ILE A 119 -10.48 14.42 -15.89
N ALA A 120 -11.41 14.18 -14.98
CA ALA A 120 -12.84 14.08 -15.29
C ALA A 120 -13.40 15.43 -15.76
N GLU A 121 -14.36 15.40 -16.69
CA GLU A 121 -14.99 16.58 -17.28
C GLU A 121 -15.57 17.52 -16.21
N ASP A 122 -16.32 16.97 -15.27
CA ASP A 122 -16.95 17.74 -14.19
C ASP A 122 -15.90 18.44 -13.30
N VAL A 123 -14.82 17.75 -12.96
CA VAL A 123 -13.70 18.32 -12.18
C VAL A 123 -13.00 19.43 -12.96
N TYR A 124 -12.77 19.23 -14.26
CA TYR A 124 -12.20 20.25 -15.12
C TYR A 124 -13.06 21.52 -15.15
N GLN A 125 -14.37 21.40 -15.36
CA GLN A 125 -15.30 22.52 -15.37
C GLN A 125 -15.33 23.26 -14.03
N ILE A 126 -15.35 22.52 -12.91
CA ILE A 126 -15.31 23.10 -11.56
C ILE A 126 -14.02 23.93 -11.37
N VAL A 127 -12.87 23.41 -11.79
CA VAL A 127 -11.57 24.10 -11.65
C VAL A 127 -11.54 25.38 -12.50
N ILE A 128 -11.98 25.32 -13.76
CA ILE A 128 -11.94 26.48 -14.65
C ILE A 128 -12.88 27.58 -14.17
N ASN A 129 -14.06 27.22 -13.67
CA ASN A 129 -15.04 28.19 -13.14
C ASN A 129 -14.58 28.83 -11.81
N ASN A 130 -13.64 28.22 -11.09
CA ASN A 130 -13.14 28.69 -9.81
C ASN A 130 -11.61 28.97 -9.82
N LYS A 131 -11.00 29.16 -11.01
CA LYS A 131 -9.54 29.16 -11.22
C LYS A 131 -8.79 30.13 -10.34
N GLU A 132 -9.27 31.37 -10.20
CA GLU A 132 -8.60 32.40 -9.40
C GLU A 132 -8.54 31.98 -7.93
N LYS A 133 -9.72 31.66 -7.37
CA LYS A 133 -9.83 31.22 -5.97
C LYS A 133 -8.98 29.99 -5.63
N LEU A 134 -8.97 28.98 -6.53
CA LEU A 134 -8.22 27.75 -6.30
C LEU A 134 -6.72 27.97 -6.44
N ASN A 135 -6.27 28.78 -7.42
CA ASN A 135 -4.85 29.12 -7.55
C ASN A 135 -4.32 29.90 -6.35
N ASP A 136 -5.11 30.83 -5.79
CA ASP A 136 -4.73 31.66 -4.65
C ASP A 136 -4.64 30.88 -3.33
N VAL A 137 -5.49 29.86 -3.17
CA VAL A 137 -5.51 29.04 -1.93
C VAL A 137 -4.33 28.06 -1.87
N ILE A 138 -3.80 27.63 -3.01
CA ILE A 138 -2.75 26.60 -3.03
C ILE A 138 -1.40 27.19 -2.64
N ASP A 139 -0.88 26.75 -1.48
CA ASP A 139 0.42 27.16 -0.96
C ASP A 139 1.52 26.13 -1.31
N TYR A 140 2.24 26.37 -2.40
CA TYR A 140 3.35 25.50 -2.83
C TYR A 140 4.57 25.52 -1.92
N GLN A 141 4.68 26.46 -0.97
CA GLN A 141 5.76 26.44 0.02
C GLN A 141 5.62 25.23 0.95
N ARG A 142 4.42 24.71 1.12
CA ARG A 142 4.17 23.49 1.92
C ARG A 142 4.77 22.22 1.28
N ASP A 143 5.15 22.24 0.02
CA ASP A 143 5.91 21.14 -0.60
C ASP A 143 7.24 20.91 0.12
N TYR A 144 7.90 21.99 0.62
CA TYR A 144 9.15 21.91 1.36
C TYR A 144 9.05 21.22 2.73
N ASN A 145 7.85 20.92 3.20
CA ASN A 145 7.61 20.07 4.38
C ASN A 145 7.79 18.56 4.11
N PHE A 146 8.02 18.15 2.86
CA PHE A 146 8.26 16.76 2.48
C PHE A 146 9.77 16.49 2.35
N ASN A 147 10.22 15.37 2.91
CA ASN A 147 11.61 14.94 2.77
C ASN A 147 11.86 14.31 1.38
N TYR A 148 13.14 14.07 1.07
CA TYR A 148 13.55 13.50 -0.21
C TYR A 148 12.86 12.17 -0.53
N PHE A 149 12.78 11.26 0.45
CA PHE A 149 12.16 9.94 0.27
C PHE A 149 10.65 10.06 -0.02
N SER A 150 9.95 10.90 0.74
CA SER A 150 8.52 11.17 0.53
C SER A 150 8.27 11.76 -0.85
N TYR A 151 9.09 12.77 -1.25
CA TYR A 151 8.97 13.36 -2.58
C TYR A 151 9.19 12.32 -3.69
N LYS A 152 10.25 11.50 -3.61
CA LYS A 152 10.54 10.47 -4.63
C LYS A 152 9.46 9.39 -4.71
N THR A 153 8.82 9.09 -3.59
CA THR A 153 7.66 8.19 -3.57
C THR A 153 6.46 8.80 -4.30
N LEU A 154 6.15 10.07 -4.04
CA LEU A 154 5.07 10.79 -4.71
C LEU A 154 5.39 10.97 -6.21
N GLU A 155 6.60 11.36 -6.56
CA GLU A 155 7.07 11.52 -7.94
C GLU A 155 6.92 10.24 -8.77
N ARG A 156 7.30 9.11 -8.18
CA ARG A 156 7.25 7.82 -8.87
C ARG A 156 5.83 7.39 -9.21
N ALA A 157 4.90 7.50 -8.27
CA ALA A 157 3.61 6.84 -8.35
C ALA A 157 2.39 7.77 -8.33
N TYR A 158 2.43 8.92 -7.68
CA TYR A 158 1.25 9.74 -7.39
C TYR A 158 1.09 10.98 -8.27
N LEU A 159 2.19 11.66 -8.60
CA LEU A 159 2.13 12.85 -9.45
C LEU A 159 1.78 12.48 -10.87
N MET A 160 0.77 13.13 -11.44
CA MET A 160 0.33 12.89 -12.82
C MET A 160 1.38 13.34 -13.82
N LYS A 161 1.49 12.57 -14.91
CA LYS A 161 2.49 12.74 -15.97
C LYS A 161 1.81 12.75 -17.34
N ILE A 162 2.33 13.58 -18.25
CA ILE A 162 2.00 13.54 -19.67
C ILE A 162 3.29 13.16 -20.41
N ASN A 163 3.26 12.11 -21.20
CA ASN A 163 4.42 11.60 -21.96
C ASN A 163 5.69 11.44 -21.08
N GLY A 164 5.51 10.90 -19.85
CA GLY A 164 6.59 10.71 -18.89
C GLY A 164 7.05 11.97 -18.14
N LYS A 165 6.61 13.17 -18.55
CA LYS A 165 6.91 14.43 -17.88
C LYS A 165 5.91 14.69 -16.75
N ILE A 166 6.41 14.98 -15.55
CA ILE A 166 5.60 15.35 -14.39
C ILE A 166 4.91 16.68 -14.63
N ILE A 167 3.61 16.74 -14.36
CA ILE A 167 2.77 17.93 -14.48
C ILE A 167 2.37 18.46 -13.08
N GLU A 168 1.94 17.56 -12.17
CA GLU A 168 1.50 17.93 -10.83
C GLU A 168 2.67 18.16 -9.87
N ARG A 169 2.49 19.10 -8.93
CA ARG A 169 3.23 19.21 -7.67
C ARG A 169 2.47 18.48 -6.55
N ILE A 170 3.04 18.36 -5.37
CA ILE A 170 2.41 17.67 -4.24
C ILE A 170 1.07 18.33 -3.87
N GLN A 171 1.04 19.67 -3.79
CA GLN A 171 -0.19 20.40 -3.43
C GLN A 171 -1.29 20.26 -4.47
N ASP A 172 -0.94 20.07 -5.74
CA ASP A 172 -1.93 19.85 -6.80
C ASP A 172 -2.69 18.53 -6.61
N VAL A 173 -1.98 17.47 -6.19
CA VAL A 173 -2.61 16.18 -5.88
C VAL A 173 -3.65 16.34 -4.78
N PHE A 174 -3.32 17.05 -3.70
CA PHE A 174 -4.25 17.27 -2.60
C PHE A 174 -5.47 18.08 -3.02
N MET A 175 -5.28 19.13 -3.83
CA MET A 175 -6.42 19.94 -4.32
C MET A 175 -7.26 19.15 -5.33
N ARG A 176 -6.65 18.43 -6.27
CA ARG A 176 -7.36 17.57 -7.22
C ARG A 176 -8.21 16.52 -6.51
N VAL A 177 -7.63 15.85 -5.52
CA VAL A 177 -8.34 14.85 -4.72
C VAL A 177 -9.52 15.47 -3.98
N SER A 178 -9.31 16.62 -3.35
CA SER A 178 -10.37 17.34 -2.62
C SER A 178 -11.52 17.75 -3.52
N ILE A 179 -11.24 18.29 -4.71
CA ILE A 179 -12.29 18.64 -5.68
C ILE A 179 -12.99 17.39 -6.21
N GLY A 180 -12.24 16.34 -6.49
CA GLY A 180 -12.80 15.05 -6.92
C GLY A 180 -13.78 14.43 -5.93
N LEU A 181 -13.58 14.66 -4.63
CA LEU A 181 -14.44 14.18 -3.55
C LEU A 181 -15.65 15.09 -3.29
N HIS A 182 -15.42 16.41 -3.25
CA HIS A 182 -16.44 17.37 -2.81
C HIS A 182 -17.18 18.05 -3.96
N LYS A 183 -16.71 17.90 -5.20
CA LYS A 183 -17.31 18.46 -6.40
C LYS A 183 -17.57 19.96 -6.27
N ASP A 184 -18.79 20.42 -6.49
CA ASP A 184 -19.19 21.84 -6.45
C ASP A 184 -19.13 22.46 -5.06
N ASN A 185 -18.96 21.65 -4.01
CA ASN A 185 -18.75 22.18 -2.66
C ASN A 185 -17.30 22.66 -2.47
N ILE A 186 -16.97 23.79 -3.11
CA ILE A 186 -15.62 24.38 -3.07
C ILE A 186 -15.13 24.67 -1.66
N LYS A 187 -16.04 25.05 -0.73
CA LYS A 187 -15.67 25.29 0.66
C LYS A 187 -15.14 24.02 1.34
N ALA A 188 -15.84 22.91 1.18
CA ALA A 188 -15.41 21.61 1.71
C ALA A 188 -14.15 21.10 1.01
N ALA A 189 -14.01 21.33 -0.30
CA ALA A 189 -12.80 20.97 -1.05
C ALA A 189 -11.57 21.73 -0.51
N ILE A 190 -11.68 23.02 -0.30
CA ILE A 190 -10.60 23.84 0.29
C ILE A 190 -10.26 23.36 1.72
N GLN A 191 -11.27 23.06 2.54
CA GLN A 191 -11.05 22.56 3.89
C GLN A 191 -10.29 21.22 3.89
N SER A 192 -10.68 20.28 3.04
CA SER A 192 -9.98 18.98 2.89
C SER A 192 -8.55 19.16 2.39
N TYR A 193 -8.34 20.05 1.39
CA TYR A 193 -7.01 20.42 0.94
C TYR A 193 -6.15 20.96 2.08
N GLU A 194 -6.64 21.92 2.86
CA GLU A 194 -5.93 22.51 3.99
C GLU A 194 -5.53 21.45 5.02
N MET A 195 -6.42 20.54 5.33
CA MET A 195 -6.14 19.46 6.29
C MET A 195 -5.09 18.49 5.77
N MET A 196 -5.14 18.05 4.50
CA MET A 196 -4.11 17.17 3.91
C MET A 196 -2.79 17.90 3.75
N SER A 197 -2.80 19.11 3.24
CA SER A 197 -1.63 19.97 3.01
C SER A 197 -0.85 20.23 4.31
N ASN A 198 -1.55 20.40 5.43
CA ASN A 198 -0.99 20.59 6.76
C ASN A 198 -0.74 19.27 7.52
N LYS A 199 -0.89 18.11 6.86
CA LYS A 199 -0.62 16.78 7.41
C LYS A 199 -1.48 16.37 8.60
N TYR A 200 -2.71 16.87 8.71
CA TYR A 200 -3.68 16.38 9.69
C TYR A 200 -4.18 14.99 9.36
N PHE A 201 -4.39 14.71 8.07
CA PHE A 201 -4.71 13.38 7.58
C PHE A 201 -4.25 13.20 6.12
N THR A 202 -4.29 11.98 5.64
CA THR A 202 -4.15 11.65 4.21
C THR A 202 -5.08 10.50 3.84
N HIS A 203 -5.62 10.54 2.64
CA HIS A 203 -6.33 9.40 2.07
C HIS A 203 -5.37 8.27 1.68
N ALA A 204 -5.91 7.05 1.57
CA ALA A 204 -5.16 5.92 1.04
C ALA A 204 -4.90 6.05 -0.47
N THR A 205 -3.98 5.22 -0.95
CA THR A 205 -3.49 5.21 -2.34
C THR A 205 -4.58 5.24 -3.41
N PRO A 206 -5.65 4.40 -3.36
CA PRO A 206 -6.67 4.44 -4.42
C PRO A 206 -7.37 5.80 -4.55
N THR A 207 -7.69 6.43 -3.43
CA THR A 207 -8.29 7.76 -3.41
C THR A 207 -7.32 8.82 -3.98
N LEU A 208 -6.05 8.80 -3.56
CA LEU A 208 -5.04 9.73 -4.07
C LEU A 208 -4.75 9.53 -5.57
N PHE A 209 -4.84 8.30 -6.08
CA PHE A 209 -4.62 8.00 -7.49
C PHE A 209 -5.78 8.42 -8.38
N HIS A 210 -7.01 8.12 -7.96
CA HIS A 210 -8.15 8.10 -8.86
C HIS A 210 -9.17 9.21 -8.60
N SER A 211 -9.13 9.90 -7.45
CA SER A 211 -10.04 11.02 -7.22
C SER A 211 -9.76 12.16 -8.21
N GLY A 212 -10.81 12.66 -8.85
CA GLY A 212 -10.74 13.67 -9.90
C GLY A 212 -10.41 13.14 -11.30
N THR A 213 -10.25 11.82 -11.47
CA THR A 213 -10.03 11.18 -12.79
C THR A 213 -11.33 10.73 -13.42
N PRO A 214 -11.35 10.40 -14.74
CA PRO A 214 -12.56 9.93 -15.42
C PRO A 214 -13.15 8.62 -14.87
N ARG A 215 -12.39 7.84 -14.12
CA ARG A 215 -12.82 6.56 -13.52
C ARG A 215 -12.38 6.51 -12.06
N PRO A 216 -13.06 7.19 -11.15
CA PRO A 216 -12.68 7.31 -9.76
C PRO A 216 -13.04 6.02 -8.99
N GLN A 217 -12.09 5.10 -8.85
CA GLN A 217 -12.17 3.97 -7.92
C GLN A 217 -11.46 4.39 -6.63
N LEU A 218 -12.20 4.57 -5.53
CA LEU A 218 -11.69 5.16 -4.28
C LEU A 218 -11.53 4.15 -3.14
N LEU A 219 -12.04 2.92 -3.33
CA LEU A 219 -12.01 1.87 -2.32
C LEU A 219 -10.63 1.23 -2.24
N SER A 220 -10.17 0.97 -1.03
CA SER A 220 -8.81 0.47 -0.78
C SER A 220 -8.75 -1.04 -0.60
N CYS A 221 -9.75 -1.61 0.06
CA CYS A 221 -9.76 -3.00 0.48
C CYS A 221 -11.04 -3.69 0.05
N PHE A 222 -10.90 -4.96 -0.31
CA PHE A 222 -11.99 -5.82 -0.74
C PHE A 222 -11.86 -7.18 -0.08
N LEU A 223 -12.94 -7.69 0.48
CA LEU A 223 -13.06 -9.04 1.04
C LEU A 223 -14.06 -9.81 0.20
N LEU A 224 -13.65 -10.99 -0.28
CA LEU A 224 -14.44 -11.80 -1.19
C LEU A 224 -14.55 -13.24 -0.67
N GLY A 225 -15.74 -13.81 -0.79
CA GLY A 225 -15.96 -15.25 -0.64
C GLY A 225 -15.84 -15.97 -1.98
N THR A 226 -15.56 -17.26 -1.92
CA THR A 226 -15.43 -18.13 -3.11
C THR A 226 -16.40 -19.30 -2.95
N ASP A 227 -17.24 -19.58 -3.95
CA ASP A 227 -18.06 -20.78 -4.00
C ASP A 227 -17.24 -21.99 -4.44
N ASP A 228 -17.57 -23.19 -3.89
CA ASP A 228 -16.89 -24.46 -4.24
C ASP A 228 -17.44 -25.04 -5.56
N SER A 229 -17.30 -24.26 -6.63
CA SER A 229 -17.63 -24.65 -8.00
C SER A 229 -16.66 -24.00 -8.98
N ILE A 230 -16.49 -24.57 -10.17
CA ILE A 230 -15.63 -23.99 -11.22
C ILE A 230 -16.12 -22.59 -11.57
N ASP A 231 -17.43 -22.41 -11.74
CA ASP A 231 -18.00 -21.10 -12.07
C ASP A 231 -17.74 -20.08 -10.95
N GLY A 232 -17.93 -20.47 -9.69
CA GLY A 232 -17.67 -19.63 -8.53
C GLY A 232 -16.19 -19.25 -8.38
N ILE A 233 -15.28 -20.22 -8.54
CA ILE A 233 -13.83 -19.99 -8.47
C ILE A 233 -13.39 -19.00 -9.56
N TYR A 234 -13.77 -19.26 -10.84
CA TYR A 234 -13.35 -18.38 -11.94
C TYR A 234 -14.06 -17.01 -11.92
N LYS A 235 -15.31 -16.94 -11.43
CA LYS A 235 -15.95 -15.64 -11.13
C LYS A 235 -15.11 -14.85 -10.14
N ASN A 236 -14.70 -15.46 -9.02
CA ASN A 236 -13.89 -14.81 -8.01
C ASN A 236 -12.52 -14.36 -8.55
N ILE A 237 -11.83 -15.21 -9.34
CA ILE A 237 -10.58 -14.86 -10.04
C ILE A 237 -10.79 -13.64 -10.95
N THR A 238 -11.86 -13.61 -11.72
CA THR A 238 -12.21 -12.48 -12.62
C THR A 238 -12.44 -11.20 -11.83
N ASP A 239 -13.15 -11.30 -10.71
CA ASP A 239 -13.43 -10.13 -9.86
C ASP A 239 -12.15 -9.65 -9.17
N CYS A 240 -11.29 -10.55 -8.70
CA CYS A 240 -9.94 -10.22 -8.21
C CYS A 240 -9.12 -9.47 -9.27
N ALA A 241 -9.13 -9.93 -10.52
CA ALA A 241 -8.44 -9.25 -11.62
C ALA A 241 -8.98 -7.84 -11.87
N LYS A 242 -10.30 -7.66 -11.88
CA LYS A 242 -10.96 -6.34 -12.04
C LYS A 242 -10.62 -5.39 -10.90
N ILE A 243 -10.65 -5.86 -9.67
CA ILE A 243 -10.32 -5.07 -8.47
C ILE A 243 -8.83 -4.68 -8.49
N SER A 244 -7.95 -5.66 -8.76
CA SER A 244 -6.50 -5.46 -8.83
C SER A 244 -6.10 -4.41 -9.88
N LYS A 245 -6.76 -4.41 -11.06
CA LYS A 245 -6.56 -3.41 -12.11
C LYS A 245 -6.69 -1.96 -11.60
N TRP A 246 -7.54 -1.72 -10.60
CA TRP A 246 -7.85 -0.41 -10.05
C TRP A 246 -7.27 -0.14 -8.66
N ALA A 247 -6.19 -0.82 -8.30
CA ALA A 247 -5.44 -0.60 -7.07
C ALA A 247 -6.10 -1.09 -5.77
N GLY A 248 -7.13 -1.94 -5.84
CA GLY A 248 -7.74 -2.56 -4.66
C GLY A 248 -6.85 -3.66 -4.07
N GLY A 249 -6.66 -3.68 -2.76
CA GLY A 249 -6.10 -4.79 -2.01
C GLY A 249 -7.16 -5.84 -1.72
N ILE A 250 -6.84 -7.14 -1.83
CA ILE A 250 -7.83 -8.22 -1.82
C ILE A 250 -7.54 -9.21 -0.70
N GLY A 251 -8.56 -9.59 0.06
CA GLY A 251 -8.58 -10.76 0.93
C GLY A 251 -9.65 -11.75 0.48
N ILE A 252 -9.27 -13.00 0.34
CA ILE A 252 -10.20 -14.09 0.00
C ILE A 252 -10.17 -15.19 1.04
N HIS A 253 -11.31 -15.81 1.33
CA HIS A 253 -11.34 -17.03 2.13
C HIS A 253 -11.63 -18.24 1.23
N VAL A 254 -10.92 -19.32 1.49
CA VAL A 254 -10.99 -20.54 0.69
C VAL A 254 -11.23 -21.80 1.53
N SER A 255 -11.58 -21.63 2.80
CA SER A 255 -11.79 -22.73 3.75
C SER A 255 -12.99 -23.62 3.40
N ASN A 256 -13.90 -23.14 2.56
CA ASN A 256 -15.06 -23.87 2.06
C ASN A 256 -14.80 -24.65 0.77
N ILE A 257 -13.63 -24.52 0.15
CA ILE A 257 -13.26 -25.22 -1.06
C ILE A 257 -12.79 -26.64 -0.72
N ARG A 258 -13.33 -27.65 -1.40
CA ARG A 258 -12.97 -29.04 -1.17
C ARG A 258 -11.49 -29.32 -1.32
N SER A 259 -10.97 -30.18 -0.47
CA SER A 259 -9.56 -30.53 -0.43
C SER A 259 -9.14 -31.51 -1.51
N LYS A 260 -7.83 -31.74 -1.62
CA LYS A 260 -7.24 -32.76 -2.47
C LYS A 260 -7.81 -34.14 -2.15
N ASN A 261 -8.04 -34.95 -3.19
CA ASN A 261 -8.59 -36.30 -3.15
C ASN A 261 -10.06 -36.39 -2.68
N THR A 262 -10.81 -35.29 -2.60
CA THR A 262 -12.25 -35.32 -2.36
C THR A 262 -12.97 -35.67 -3.65
N ARG A 263 -14.00 -36.50 -3.55
CA ARG A 263 -14.78 -36.98 -4.70
C ARG A 263 -15.58 -35.82 -5.33
N ILE A 264 -15.49 -35.69 -6.65
CA ILE A 264 -16.30 -34.75 -7.43
C ILE A 264 -17.59 -35.46 -7.84
N ARG A 265 -18.73 -34.96 -7.31
CA ARG A 265 -20.05 -35.51 -7.67
C ARG A 265 -20.35 -35.25 -9.14
N GLY A 266 -20.90 -36.22 -9.81
CA GLY A 266 -21.32 -36.16 -11.22
C GLY A 266 -20.25 -36.55 -12.24
N THR A 267 -18.96 -36.46 -11.93
CA THR A 267 -17.87 -36.84 -12.85
C THR A 267 -17.15 -38.13 -12.45
N ASN A 268 -17.39 -38.60 -11.23
CA ASN A 268 -16.63 -39.71 -10.61
C ASN A 268 -15.10 -39.43 -10.50
N GLY A 269 -14.69 -38.17 -10.65
CA GLY A 269 -13.31 -37.71 -10.48
C GLY A 269 -12.98 -37.34 -9.03
N ILE A 270 -11.74 -36.95 -8.83
CA ILE A 270 -11.21 -36.46 -7.53
C ILE A 270 -10.69 -35.03 -7.68
N SER A 271 -10.86 -34.22 -6.63
CA SER A 271 -10.38 -32.87 -6.57
C SER A 271 -8.84 -32.82 -6.48
N SER A 272 -8.23 -31.86 -7.14
CA SER A 272 -6.81 -31.54 -6.98
C SER A 272 -6.51 -30.67 -5.74
N GLY A 273 -7.54 -30.24 -5.02
CA GLY A 273 -7.43 -29.38 -3.84
C GLY A 273 -7.18 -27.91 -4.14
N ILE A 274 -6.85 -27.16 -3.08
CA ILE A 274 -6.70 -25.70 -3.18
C ILE A 274 -5.35 -25.25 -3.80
N ILE A 275 -4.31 -26.08 -3.77
CA ILE A 275 -2.96 -25.66 -4.18
C ILE A 275 -2.91 -25.29 -5.68
N PRO A 276 -3.38 -26.13 -6.64
CA PRO A 276 -3.41 -25.75 -8.05
C PRO A 276 -4.34 -24.54 -8.31
N MET A 277 -5.45 -24.44 -7.60
CA MET A 277 -6.35 -23.28 -7.68
C MET A 277 -5.62 -22.00 -7.29
N LEU A 278 -4.92 -21.99 -6.16
CA LEU A 278 -4.18 -20.82 -5.66
C LEU A 278 -3.05 -20.42 -6.62
N LYS A 279 -2.48 -21.34 -7.38
CA LYS A 279 -1.51 -21.03 -8.42
C LYS A 279 -2.11 -20.15 -9.52
N VAL A 280 -3.38 -20.38 -9.91
CA VAL A 280 -4.08 -19.52 -10.87
C VAL A 280 -4.27 -18.10 -10.31
N TYR A 281 -4.63 -17.97 -9.03
CA TYR A 281 -4.68 -16.66 -8.35
C TYR A 281 -3.32 -15.97 -8.34
N ASN A 282 -2.24 -16.71 -8.09
CA ASN A 282 -0.88 -16.19 -8.10
C ASN A 282 -0.51 -15.58 -9.45
N GLU A 283 -0.74 -16.32 -10.53
CA GLU A 283 -0.44 -15.83 -11.89
C GLU A 283 -1.35 -14.66 -12.29
N THR A 284 -2.60 -14.66 -11.83
CA THR A 284 -3.52 -13.53 -12.01
C THR A 284 -3.00 -12.27 -11.30
N ALA A 285 -2.54 -12.39 -10.06
CA ALA A 285 -1.97 -11.28 -9.30
C ALA A 285 -0.71 -10.70 -9.97
N LYS A 286 0.14 -11.55 -10.54
CA LYS A 286 1.34 -11.14 -11.30
C LYS A 286 0.98 -10.44 -12.61
N TYR A 287 0.01 -10.98 -13.35
CA TYR A 287 -0.38 -10.46 -14.66
C TYR A 287 -1.12 -9.13 -14.56
N VAL A 288 -2.07 -9.01 -13.63
CA VAL A 288 -2.89 -7.82 -13.47
C VAL A 288 -2.24 -6.85 -12.50
N ASN A 289 -1.24 -6.12 -12.99
CA ASN A 289 -0.66 -5.00 -12.28
C ASN A 289 -1.32 -3.68 -12.68
N GLN A 290 -1.27 -2.70 -11.79
CA GLN A 290 -1.86 -1.38 -11.97
C GLN A 290 -0.98 -0.51 -12.87
N SER A 291 -0.96 -0.78 -14.17
CA SER A 291 -0.18 -0.02 -15.15
C SER A 291 1.30 0.14 -14.77
N GLY A 292 1.89 -0.90 -14.15
CA GLY A 292 3.28 -0.88 -13.67
C GLY A 292 3.53 -0.06 -12.41
N LYS A 293 2.50 0.55 -11.82
CA LYS A 293 2.63 1.36 -10.59
C LYS A 293 2.65 0.52 -9.32
N ARG A 294 1.86 -0.55 -9.28
CA ARG A 294 1.75 -1.46 -8.13
C ARG A 294 1.34 -2.85 -8.60
N ASN A 295 1.99 -3.90 -8.08
CA ASN A 295 1.60 -5.27 -8.36
C ASN A 295 0.26 -5.61 -7.69
N GLY A 296 -0.53 -6.48 -8.33
CA GLY A 296 -1.71 -7.07 -7.72
C GLY A 296 -1.32 -7.80 -6.44
N SER A 297 -2.12 -7.69 -5.39
CA SER A 297 -1.83 -8.30 -4.10
C SER A 297 -3.09 -8.93 -3.52
N ILE A 298 -3.01 -10.22 -3.21
CA ILE A 298 -4.12 -11.03 -2.72
C ILE A 298 -3.67 -11.78 -1.47
N ALA A 299 -4.40 -11.62 -0.36
CA ALA A 299 -4.24 -12.44 0.83
C ALA A 299 -5.28 -13.58 0.83
N VAL A 300 -4.81 -14.78 1.12
CA VAL A 300 -5.65 -16.00 1.15
C VAL A 300 -5.74 -16.48 2.57
N TYR A 301 -6.99 -16.65 3.04
CA TYR A 301 -7.33 -17.06 4.40
C TYR A 301 -7.77 -18.52 4.43
N LEU A 302 -7.15 -19.33 5.30
CA LEU A 302 -7.47 -20.74 5.48
C LEU A 302 -7.60 -21.09 6.96
N GLU A 303 -8.60 -21.90 7.29
CA GLU A 303 -8.77 -22.45 8.64
C GLU A 303 -7.93 -23.73 8.83
N PRO A 304 -7.37 -23.98 10.03
CA PRO A 304 -6.43 -25.09 10.27
C PRO A 304 -7.07 -26.49 10.19
N HIS A 305 -8.39 -26.59 10.20
CA HIS A 305 -9.08 -27.88 10.03
C HIS A 305 -9.13 -28.34 8.57
N HIS A 306 -8.81 -27.47 7.61
CA HIS A 306 -8.78 -27.83 6.19
C HIS A 306 -7.69 -28.87 5.92
N PRO A 307 -7.98 -29.97 5.17
CA PRO A 307 -7.01 -31.04 4.92
C PRO A 307 -5.73 -30.60 4.23
N ASP A 308 -5.80 -29.59 3.38
CA ASP A 308 -4.64 -29.10 2.62
C ASP A 308 -3.81 -28.06 3.40
N ILE A 309 -4.02 -27.89 4.72
CA ILE A 309 -3.35 -26.84 5.53
C ILE A 309 -1.82 -26.95 5.48
N MET A 310 -1.25 -28.16 5.55
CA MET A 310 0.19 -28.34 5.56
C MET A 310 0.82 -27.97 4.20
N ASP A 311 0.16 -28.28 3.09
CA ASP A 311 0.59 -27.90 1.74
C ASP A 311 0.43 -26.39 1.54
N PHE A 312 -0.64 -25.79 2.07
CA PHE A 312 -0.86 -24.34 2.07
C PHE A 312 0.29 -23.57 2.74
N LEU A 313 0.79 -24.05 3.88
CA LEU A 313 1.91 -23.45 4.59
C LEU A 313 3.25 -23.51 3.81
N GLN A 314 3.35 -24.38 2.78
CA GLN A 314 4.53 -24.50 1.93
C GLN A 314 4.53 -23.56 0.71
N LEU A 315 3.39 -22.93 0.36
CA LEU A 315 3.19 -22.20 -0.90
C LEU A 315 4.23 -21.10 -1.16
N ARG A 316 4.78 -20.46 -0.13
CA ARG A 316 5.75 -19.36 -0.28
C ARG A 316 7.21 -19.76 -0.03
N LYS A 317 7.48 -21.01 0.33
CA LYS A 317 8.86 -21.43 0.59
C LYS A 317 9.76 -21.30 -0.65
N ASN A 318 11.03 -20.97 -0.42
CA ASN A 318 12.00 -20.74 -1.49
C ASN A 318 12.59 -22.04 -2.08
N HIS A 319 12.22 -23.17 -1.54
CA HIS A 319 12.69 -24.50 -1.95
C HIS A 319 11.52 -25.45 -2.20
N GLY A 320 11.79 -26.61 -2.81
CA GLY A 320 10.80 -27.61 -3.14
C GLY A 320 10.27 -27.51 -4.57
N ASN A 321 9.15 -28.19 -4.86
CA ASN A 321 8.57 -28.24 -6.19
C ASN A 321 7.93 -26.91 -6.56
N GLU A 322 8.37 -26.27 -7.65
CA GLU A 322 7.83 -24.99 -8.14
C GLU A 322 6.34 -25.09 -8.55
N GLU A 323 5.89 -26.28 -8.97
CA GLU A 323 4.48 -26.50 -9.30
C GLU A 323 3.54 -26.38 -8.10
N GLU A 324 4.09 -26.46 -6.89
CA GLU A 324 3.38 -26.32 -5.62
C GLU A 324 3.64 -24.97 -4.94
N ARG A 325 4.13 -23.97 -5.66
CA ARG A 325 4.46 -22.63 -5.12
C ARG A 325 3.54 -21.55 -5.68
N ALA A 326 3.19 -20.60 -4.81
CA ALA A 326 2.40 -19.40 -5.12
C ALA A 326 2.95 -18.23 -4.28
N ARG A 327 4.19 -17.78 -4.59
CA ARG A 327 4.96 -16.86 -3.75
C ARG A 327 4.46 -15.42 -3.74
N ASP A 328 3.67 -15.01 -4.74
CA ASP A 328 3.13 -13.66 -4.83
C ASP A 328 1.82 -13.49 -4.06
N LEU A 329 1.23 -14.58 -3.57
CA LEU A 329 0.09 -14.54 -2.65
C LEU A 329 0.57 -14.33 -1.20
N PHE A 330 -0.20 -13.59 -0.42
CA PHE A 330 -0.03 -13.50 1.01
C PHE A 330 -0.89 -14.57 1.68
N LEU A 331 -0.32 -15.31 2.62
CA LEU A 331 -1.03 -16.37 3.33
C LEU A 331 -1.51 -15.87 4.69
N ALA A 332 -2.67 -16.33 5.10
CA ALA A 332 -3.23 -16.06 6.42
C ALA A 332 -3.94 -17.31 6.99
N VAL A 333 -3.82 -17.52 8.28
CA VAL A 333 -4.55 -18.56 8.99
C VAL A 333 -5.62 -17.96 9.90
N TRP A 334 -6.80 -18.57 9.87
CA TRP A 334 -8.00 -18.14 10.60
C TRP A 334 -8.27 -19.14 11.71
N LEU A 335 -7.71 -18.87 12.93
CA LEU A 335 -7.58 -19.82 14.01
C LEU A 335 -8.78 -19.76 14.99
N SER A 336 -9.40 -20.90 15.29
CA SER A 336 -10.38 -21.02 16.36
C SER A 336 -9.71 -21.11 17.75
N ASP A 337 -10.44 -20.73 18.80
CA ASP A 337 -10.00 -20.89 20.19
C ASP A 337 -9.79 -22.39 20.51
N LEU A 338 -10.61 -23.29 19.96
CA LEU A 338 -10.47 -24.74 20.11
C LEU A 338 -9.11 -25.24 19.59
N PHE A 339 -8.68 -24.75 18.41
CA PHE A 339 -7.37 -25.11 17.88
C PHE A 339 -6.25 -24.70 18.83
N MET A 340 -6.29 -23.47 19.34
CA MET A 340 -5.27 -22.98 20.28
C MET A 340 -5.27 -23.71 21.60
N LYS A 341 -6.45 -24.10 22.12
CA LYS A 341 -6.57 -24.97 23.30
C LYS A 341 -5.87 -26.32 23.07
N ARG A 342 -6.09 -26.94 21.89
CA ARG A 342 -5.48 -28.24 21.56
C ARG A 342 -3.96 -28.13 21.33
N VAL A 343 -3.48 -27.06 20.73
CA VAL A 343 -2.04 -26.75 20.65
C VAL A 343 -1.42 -26.69 22.06
N LYS A 344 -2.04 -25.94 22.97
CA LYS A 344 -1.56 -25.81 24.37
C LYS A 344 -1.57 -27.12 25.13
N GLN A 345 -2.57 -27.97 24.89
CA GLN A 345 -2.79 -29.24 25.60
C GLN A 345 -2.12 -30.44 24.89
N ASN A 346 -1.39 -30.21 23.80
CA ASN A 346 -0.77 -31.25 22.97
C ASN A 346 -1.74 -32.36 22.53
N GLN A 347 -2.92 -31.94 22.04
CA GLN A 347 -3.98 -32.84 21.59
C GLN A 347 -3.94 -33.02 20.06
N LEU A 348 -4.64 -34.04 19.58
CA LEU A 348 -4.82 -34.28 18.17
C LEU A 348 -5.82 -33.25 17.58
N TRP A 349 -5.57 -32.91 16.33
CA TRP A 349 -6.42 -32.08 15.51
C TRP A 349 -6.90 -32.84 14.28
N SER A 350 -8.20 -32.80 14.04
CA SER A 350 -8.84 -33.50 12.94
C SER A 350 -8.92 -32.61 11.70
N LEU A 351 -8.42 -33.11 10.60
CA LEU A 351 -8.52 -32.46 9.29
C LEU A 351 -9.80 -32.89 8.61
N MET A 352 -10.69 -31.94 8.36
CA MET A 352 -12.07 -32.13 7.91
C MET A 352 -12.31 -31.46 6.57
N ASP A 353 -12.80 -32.21 5.59
CA ASP A 353 -13.14 -31.69 4.28
C ASP A 353 -14.45 -30.88 4.34
N PRO A 354 -14.50 -29.67 3.75
CA PRO A 354 -15.68 -28.81 3.83
C PRO A 354 -16.90 -29.35 3.04
N ASP A 355 -16.74 -30.23 2.04
CA ASP A 355 -17.88 -30.87 1.36
C ASP A 355 -18.50 -31.98 2.23
N GLU A 356 -17.71 -32.67 3.05
CA GLU A 356 -18.14 -33.73 3.95
C GLU A 356 -18.60 -33.16 5.33
N CYS A 357 -17.86 -32.19 5.87
CA CYS A 357 -18.09 -31.56 7.19
C CYS A 357 -18.58 -30.11 7.02
N ARG A 358 -19.79 -29.96 6.49
CA ARG A 358 -20.35 -28.66 6.14
C ARG A 358 -20.64 -27.80 7.37
N GLY A 359 -20.57 -26.48 7.20
CA GLY A 359 -20.96 -25.50 8.21
C GLY A 359 -19.87 -25.12 9.20
N LEU A 360 -18.72 -25.78 9.26
CA LEU A 360 -17.62 -25.40 10.15
C LEU A 360 -17.14 -23.97 9.90
N ASN A 361 -17.18 -23.51 8.66
CA ASN A 361 -16.80 -22.14 8.30
C ASN A 361 -17.88 -21.09 8.65
N ASP A 362 -19.10 -21.55 8.92
CA ASP A 362 -20.27 -20.67 9.13
C ASP A 362 -20.56 -20.41 10.61
N VAL A 363 -19.83 -21.07 11.51
CA VAL A 363 -19.98 -20.99 12.96
C VAL A 363 -18.65 -20.64 13.65
N TYR A 364 -18.72 -20.10 14.87
CA TYR A 364 -17.55 -19.78 15.71
C TYR A 364 -17.85 -19.99 17.19
N GLY A 365 -16.81 -20.02 18.03
CA GLY A 365 -16.95 -20.21 19.49
C GLY A 365 -17.57 -21.55 19.84
N ASP A 366 -18.49 -21.55 20.78
CA ASP A 366 -19.11 -22.79 21.29
C ASP A 366 -19.90 -23.58 20.24
N GLU A 367 -20.48 -22.90 19.24
CA GLU A 367 -21.15 -23.56 18.13
C GLU A 367 -20.16 -24.29 17.23
N PHE A 368 -19.00 -23.69 16.97
CA PHE A 368 -17.91 -24.35 16.24
C PHE A 368 -17.38 -25.55 17.01
N ASP A 369 -17.11 -25.38 18.31
CA ASP A 369 -16.60 -26.46 19.18
C ASP A 369 -17.56 -27.65 19.16
N LYS A 370 -18.87 -27.39 19.32
CA LYS A 370 -19.92 -28.43 19.30
C LYS A 370 -19.97 -29.18 17.96
N LEU A 371 -20.03 -28.45 16.84
CA LEU A 371 -20.11 -29.04 15.50
C LEU A 371 -18.84 -29.82 15.16
N TYR A 372 -17.66 -29.28 15.51
CA TYR A 372 -16.38 -29.94 15.30
C TYR A 372 -16.29 -31.28 16.07
N HIS A 373 -16.67 -31.29 17.35
CA HIS A 373 -16.70 -32.52 18.14
C HIS A 373 -17.73 -33.54 17.65
N GLU A 374 -18.89 -33.09 17.14
CA GLU A 374 -19.87 -33.96 16.49
C GLU A 374 -19.29 -34.71 15.30
N TYR A 375 -18.57 -34.01 14.43
CA TYR A 375 -17.88 -34.64 13.29
C TYR A 375 -16.76 -35.58 13.72
N GLU A 376 -16.01 -35.23 14.77
CA GLU A 376 -14.99 -36.13 15.35
C GLU A 376 -15.62 -37.43 15.88
N GLN A 377 -16.72 -37.34 16.64
CA GLN A 377 -17.43 -38.52 17.18
C GLN A 377 -17.96 -39.43 16.05
N LYS A 378 -18.41 -38.82 14.96
CA LYS A 378 -18.86 -39.56 13.75
C LYS A 378 -17.68 -40.04 12.90
N LYS A 379 -16.44 -39.74 13.26
CA LYS A 379 -15.20 -40.05 12.50
C LYS A 379 -15.21 -39.51 11.08
N MET A 380 -15.82 -38.34 10.87
CA MET A 380 -15.93 -37.66 9.58
C MET A 380 -14.71 -36.76 9.35
N PHE A 381 -13.51 -37.29 9.49
CA PHE A 381 -12.27 -36.59 9.22
C PHE A 381 -11.37 -37.41 8.28
N LYS A 382 -10.59 -36.75 7.45
CA LYS A 382 -9.63 -37.42 6.55
C LYS A 382 -8.40 -37.92 7.29
N LYS A 383 -7.92 -37.13 8.25
CA LYS A 383 -6.71 -37.44 9.03
C LYS A 383 -6.76 -36.70 10.38
N GLN A 384 -6.13 -37.30 11.38
CA GLN A 384 -5.79 -36.61 12.65
C GLN A 384 -4.28 -36.46 12.78
N ILE A 385 -3.85 -35.29 13.15
CA ILE A 385 -2.44 -34.96 13.40
C ILE A 385 -2.31 -34.19 14.71
N PRO A 386 -1.15 -34.17 15.38
CA PRO A 386 -0.95 -33.30 16.54
C PRO A 386 -1.18 -31.83 16.17
N ALA A 387 -2.00 -31.12 16.96
CA ALA A 387 -2.23 -29.68 16.73
C ALA A 387 -0.93 -28.87 16.74
N GLN A 388 0.06 -29.31 17.56
CA GLN A 388 1.39 -28.70 17.61
C GLN A 388 2.19 -28.87 16.29
N GLU A 389 1.93 -29.90 15.48
CA GLU A 389 2.58 -30.07 14.18
C GLU A 389 2.16 -28.96 13.23
N ILE A 390 0.85 -28.63 13.16
CA ILE A 390 0.35 -27.51 12.38
C ILE A 390 0.92 -26.19 12.90
N TRP A 391 0.90 -25.99 14.22
CA TRP A 391 1.43 -24.78 14.84
C TRP A 391 2.91 -24.58 14.54
N LYS A 392 3.70 -25.65 14.61
CA LYS A 392 5.11 -25.63 14.21
C LYS A 392 5.29 -25.24 12.76
N GLY A 393 4.48 -25.83 11.86
CA GLY A 393 4.48 -25.48 10.44
C GLY A 393 4.16 -24.01 10.19
N ILE A 394 3.20 -23.42 10.94
CA ILE A 394 2.89 -21.98 10.88
C ILE A 394 4.11 -21.14 11.25
N ILE A 395 4.76 -21.44 12.38
CA ILE A 395 5.92 -20.69 12.88
C ILE A 395 7.12 -20.83 11.92
N GLU A 396 7.38 -22.03 11.41
CA GLU A 396 8.44 -22.26 10.41
C GLU A 396 8.19 -21.44 9.13
N SER A 397 6.97 -21.44 8.63
CA SER A 397 6.59 -20.62 7.46
C SER A 397 6.79 -19.13 7.73
N GLN A 398 6.43 -18.65 8.92
CA GLN A 398 6.62 -17.23 9.29
C GLN A 398 8.10 -16.85 9.37
N ILE A 399 8.96 -17.71 9.93
CA ILE A 399 10.41 -17.46 10.02
C ILE A 399 11.01 -17.37 8.61
N GLU A 400 10.61 -18.27 7.71
CA GLU A 400 11.17 -18.32 6.36
C GLU A 400 10.62 -17.25 5.41
N THR A 401 9.33 -16.89 5.53
CA THR A 401 8.63 -16.12 4.49
C THR A 401 7.91 -14.87 4.99
N GLY A 402 7.81 -14.67 6.30
CA GLY A 402 7.02 -13.58 6.92
C GLY A 402 5.51 -13.83 6.92
N THR A 403 5.04 -14.98 6.41
CA THR A 403 3.64 -15.40 6.39
C THR A 403 3.51 -16.84 6.89
N PRO A 404 2.32 -17.30 7.30
CA PRO A 404 1.00 -16.66 7.25
C PRO A 404 0.79 -15.58 8.31
N TYR A 405 -0.15 -14.65 8.04
CA TYR A 405 -0.73 -13.82 9.08
C TYR A 405 -1.54 -14.71 10.04
N ILE A 406 -1.61 -14.34 11.30
CA ILE A 406 -2.39 -15.07 12.31
C ILE A 406 -3.55 -14.20 12.78
N LEU A 407 -4.78 -14.68 12.56
CA LEU A 407 -6.00 -14.05 13.07
C LEU A 407 -6.84 -15.07 13.85
N PHE A 408 -7.51 -14.59 14.89
CA PHE A 408 -8.28 -15.43 15.81
C PHE A 408 -9.77 -15.31 15.49
N LYS A 409 -10.32 -16.35 14.83
CA LYS A 409 -11.69 -16.45 14.32
C LYS A 409 -12.73 -16.02 15.35
N ASP A 410 -12.66 -16.60 16.56
CA ASP A 410 -13.69 -16.41 17.57
C ASP A 410 -13.67 -14.99 18.14
N HIS A 411 -12.47 -14.44 18.39
CA HIS A 411 -12.32 -13.07 18.86
C HIS A 411 -12.73 -12.05 17.80
N CYS A 412 -12.37 -12.27 16.55
CA CYS A 412 -12.77 -11.43 15.43
C CYS A 412 -14.30 -11.37 15.31
N ASN A 413 -14.95 -12.53 15.34
CA ASN A 413 -16.41 -12.61 15.22
C ASN A 413 -17.15 -12.01 16.42
N ARG A 414 -16.70 -12.31 17.65
CA ARG A 414 -17.30 -11.73 18.87
C ARG A 414 -17.20 -10.20 18.89
N LYS A 415 -16.11 -9.64 18.35
CA LYS A 415 -15.83 -8.20 18.36
C LYS A 415 -16.44 -7.46 17.16
N SER A 416 -16.75 -8.14 16.07
CA SER A 416 -17.26 -7.51 14.84
C SER A 416 -18.60 -6.81 15.08
N ASN A 417 -18.75 -5.63 14.47
CA ASN A 417 -20.03 -4.91 14.43
C ASN A 417 -21.02 -5.53 13.43
N GLN A 418 -20.57 -6.43 12.55
CA GLN A 418 -21.38 -7.08 11.51
C GLN A 418 -21.77 -8.54 11.86
N LYS A 419 -21.53 -9.00 13.08
CA LYS A 419 -21.88 -10.37 13.53
C LYS A 419 -23.36 -10.73 13.41
N ASN A 420 -24.23 -9.73 13.30
CA ASN A 420 -25.68 -9.91 13.08
C ASN A 420 -26.02 -10.24 11.61
N ILE A 421 -25.10 -10.03 10.68
CA ILE A 421 -25.26 -10.36 9.26
C ILE A 421 -24.86 -11.81 9.00
N GLY A 422 -23.73 -12.25 9.58
CA GLY A 422 -23.20 -13.60 9.43
C GLY A 422 -21.81 -13.75 10.05
N THR A 423 -21.23 -14.93 9.89
CA THR A 423 -19.88 -15.23 10.37
C THR A 423 -18.82 -14.60 9.48
N ILE A 424 -17.92 -13.84 10.07
CA ILE A 424 -16.74 -13.28 9.40
C ILE A 424 -15.74 -14.42 9.15
N LYS A 425 -15.32 -14.61 7.91
CA LYS A 425 -14.48 -15.75 7.46
C LYS A 425 -13.06 -15.37 7.08
N SER A 426 -12.79 -14.07 6.94
CA SER A 426 -11.47 -13.54 6.56
C SER A 426 -11.31 -12.08 6.97
N SER A 427 -10.15 -11.54 6.68
CA SER A 427 -9.86 -10.12 6.68
C SER A 427 -9.43 -9.69 5.27
N ASN A 428 -9.03 -8.43 5.11
CA ASN A 428 -8.48 -7.89 3.87
C ASN A 428 -6.98 -8.25 3.68
N LEU A 429 -6.31 -7.59 2.72
CA LEU A 429 -4.90 -7.83 2.41
C LEU A 429 -3.95 -7.59 3.61
N CYS A 430 -4.21 -6.54 4.40
CA CYS A 430 -3.33 -6.12 5.50
C CYS A 430 -3.86 -6.48 6.90
N SER A 431 -4.96 -7.23 6.98
CA SER A 431 -5.55 -7.79 8.22
C SER A 431 -6.16 -6.77 9.19
N GLU A 432 -6.46 -5.53 8.76
CA GLU A 432 -7.07 -4.49 9.60
C GLU A 432 -8.60 -4.43 9.52
N ILE A 433 -9.24 -5.11 8.55
CA ILE A 433 -10.67 -5.04 8.30
C ILE A 433 -11.35 -6.35 8.68
N LEU A 434 -12.45 -6.26 9.44
CA LEU A 434 -13.30 -7.38 9.83
C LEU A 434 -14.73 -7.09 9.39
N GLU A 435 -15.07 -7.48 8.17
CA GLU A 435 -16.38 -7.28 7.56
C GLU A 435 -16.89 -8.59 6.98
N TYR A 436 -18.23 -8.73 6.96
CA TYR A 436 -18.88 -9.89 6.36
C TYR A 436 -18.69 -9.89 4.83
N SER A 437 -18.36 -11.06 4.28
CA SER A 437 -18.32 -11.30 2.85
C SER A 437 -18.65 -12.76 2.54
N ASP A 438 -19.26 -13.00 1.39
CA ASP A 438 -19.54 -14.32 0.85
C ASP A 438 -19.34 -14.33 -0.69
N GLU A 439 -19.83 -15.36 -1.37
CA GLU A 439 -19.73 -15.47 -2.83
C GLU A 439 -20.63 -14.48 -3.60
N LYS A 440 -21.58 -13.82 -2.91
CA LYS A 440 -22.56 -12.88 -3.49
C LYS A 440 -22.31 -11.45 -3.06
N GLU A 441 -21.89 -11.24 -1.80
CA GLU A 441 -21.68 -9.94 -1.20
C GLU A 441 -20.22 -9.72 -0.86
N TYR A 442 -19.62 -8.67 -1.43
CA TYR A 442 -18.24 -8.29 -1.16
C TYR A 442 -18.20 -7.13 -0.17
N ALA A 443 -17.35 -7.27 0.84
CA ALA A 443 -17.05 -6.14 1.70
C ALA A 443 -16.01 -5.24 1.06
N CYS A 444 -16.13 -3.93 1.31
CA CYS A 444 -15.17 -2.96 0.83
C CYS A 444 -15.04 -1.79 1.79
N CYS A 445 -13.84 -1.23 1.87
CA CYS A 445 -13.56 -0.08 2.72
C CYS A 445 -12.75 1.00 2.03
N THR A 446 -12.89 2.22 2.51
CA THR A 446 -11.96 3.32 2.24
C THR A 446 -11.09 3.56 3.45
N LEU A 447 -9.81 3.89 3.23
CA LEU A 447 -8.85 4.13 4.29
C LEU A 447 -8.36 5.57 4.29
N ALA A 448 -8.07 6.08 5.48
CA ALA A 448 -7.36 7.31 5.70
C ALA A 448 -6.42 7.17 6.90
N SER A 449 -5.34 7.93 6.92
CA SER A 449 -4.40 7.96 8.04
C SER A 449 -4.42 9.33 8.70
N ILE A 450 -4.50 9.36 10.03
CA ILE A 450 -4.54 10.58 10.82
C ILE A 450 -3.15 10.88 11.37
N GLY A 451 -2.66 12.10 11.17
CA GLY A 451 -1.40 12.59 11.72
C GLY A 451 -1.55 13.03 13.18
N LEU A 452 -1.55 12.07 14.11
CA LEU A 452 -1.84 12.33 15.53
C LEU A 452 -1.00 13.45 16.14
N SER A 453 0.27 13.58 15.73
CA SER A 453 1.16 14.66 16.20
C SER A 453 0.65 16.07 15.90
N ARG A 454 -0.21 16.23 14.89
CA ARG A 454 -0.80 17.53 14.51
C ARG A 454 -1.94 17.96 15.44
N PHE A 455 -2.48 17.05 16.24
CA PHE A 455 -3.54 17.28 17.21
C PHE A 455 -3.03 17.41 18.64
N VAL A 456 -1.71 17.28 18.84
CA VAL A 456 -1.10 17.49 20.14
C VAL A 456 -0.90 18.98 20.33
N GLU A 457 -1.64 19.59 21.26
CA GLU A 457 -1.39 20.92 21.74
C GLU A 457 -0.22 20.87 22.74
N ASN A 458 0.81 21.70 22.51
CA ASN A 458 1.86 21.92 23.49
C ASN A 458 1.30 22.71 24.70
N LYS A 459 0.49 22.03 25.52
CA LYS A 459 0.24 22.54 26.87
C LYS A 459 1.52 22.27 27.65
N VAL A 460 2.25 23.31 27.99
CA VAL A 460 3.34 23.27 28.99
C VAL A 460 2.73 22.66 30.25
N GLY A 461 3.00 21.38 30.54
CA GLY A 461 2.51 20.75 31.73
C GLY A 461 2.32 19.25 31.63
N ILE A 462 3.24 18.49 32.19
CA ILE A 462 3.15 17.11 32.67
C ILE A 462 2.84 16.08 31.58
N PHE A 463 3.88 15.61 30.89
CA PHE A 463 3.83 14.34 30.18
C PHE A 463 3.77 13.18 31.19
N LYS A 464 2.66 12.43 31.21
CA LYS A 464 2.60 11.17 31.96
C LYS A 464 3.13 10.04 31.05
N VAL A 465 4.36 9.58 31.31
CA VAL A 465 4.91 8.41 30.64
C VAL A 465 4.45 7.15 31.40
N TYR A 466 3.54 6.40 30.81
CA TYR A 466 3.15 5.10 31.30
C TYR A 466 4.17 4.06 30.84
N GLY A 467 4.93 3.46 31.73
CA GLY A 467 5.94 2.47 31.41
C GLY A 467 6.15 1.50 32.56
N LYS A 468 6.70 0.33 32.26
CA LYS A 468 7.11 -0.66 33.30
C LYS A 468 8.36 -0.15 34.01
N GLU A 469 8.41 -0.31 35.34
CA GLU A 469 9.53 0.15 36.19
C GLU A 469 10.89 -0.40 35.76
N ASN A 470 10.96 -1.61 35.25
CA ASN A 470 12.19 -2.28 34.82
C ASN A 470 12.47 -2.21 33.32
N CYS A 471 11.80 -1.34 32.56
CA CYS A 471 12.01 -1.17 31.13
C CYS A 471 13.05 -0.07 30.87
N LYS A 472 14.19 -0.42 30.30
CA LYS A 472 15.29 0.51 29.97
C LYS A 472 14.84 1.65 29.05
N TYR A 473 14.02 1.33 28.04
CA TYR A 473 13.51 2.33 27.08
C TYR A 473 12.50 3.29 27.71
N CYS A 474 11.66 2.81 28.65
CA CYS A 474 10.73 3.66 29.38
C CYS A 474 11.48 4.65 30.30
N ARG A 475 12.62 4.25 30.91
CA ARG A 475 13.50 5.14 31.68
C ARG A 475 14.13 6.21 30.79
N MET A 476 14.73 5.82 29.66
CA MET A 476 15.31 6.76 28.70
C MET A 476 14.28 7.78 28.20
N SER A 477 13.04 7.35 27.91
CA SER A 477 11.97 8.28 27.51
C SER A 477 11.59 9.25 28.62
N LYS A 478 11.59 8.84 29.87
CA LYS A 478 11.36 9.72 31.04
C LYS A 478 12.48 10.74 31.21
N GLU A 479 13.75 10.32 31.05
CA GLU A 479 14.91 11.21 31.12
C GLU A 479 14.93 12.26 30.00
N ILE A 480 14.58 11.88 28.76
CA ILE A 480 14.49 12.81 27.62
C ILE A 480 13.37 13.85 27.84
N LEU A 481 12.27 13.48 28.47
CA LEU A 481 11.11 14.36 28.71
C LEU A 481 11.23 15.19 29.98
N SER A 482 12.21 14.91 30.85
CA SER A 482 12.48 15.67 32.07
C SER A 482 13.55 16.78 31.89
N ASN A 483 14.23 16.81 30.76
CA ASN A 483 15.12 17.85 30.28
C ASN A 483 14.42 18.72 29.22
#